data_fb7bbbcf63877cc38bbbbcec2b8009d1
#
_entry.id   fb7bbbcf63877cc38bbbbcec2b8009d1
#
_cell.length_a   1.000
_cell.length_b   1.000
_cell.length_c   1.000
_cell.angle_alpha   90.00
_cell.angle_beta   90.00
_cell.angle_gamma   90.00
#
_symmetry.space_group_name_H-M   'P 1'
#
loop_
_entity.id
_entity.type
_entity.pdbx_description
1 polymer ?
#
loop_
_entity_poly.entity_id
_entity_poly.type
_entity_poly.pdbx_seq_one_letter_code
_entity_poly.pdbx_strand_id
1 'polypeptide(L)'
;RVQVIWMSGFKDVVGHKNIIKYIQNAVTADAVSHAYILNGERGSGKKLLANLFAMSLQCENRDEDGDACGKCRSCRQAAGGNQPDIIRIMHEKPNTIGVGDIRTQVNDDIMIRPYSSKYKIYIIADADMMSVEAQNALLKTIEEPPEYAVIMLLTENAETLLPTIRSRCVMMKLRNIKDQLVKK
;
A
#
# COMPACT_ATOMS: atom_id res chain seq x y z
N ARG A 1 -9.05 22.03 -9.16
CA ARG A 1 -8.11 21.98 -8.01
C ARG A 1 -8.77 21.09 -6.96
N VAL A 2 -8.36 19.84 -6.87
CA VAL A 2 -8.75 18.96 -5.77
C VAL A 2 -7.97 19.44 -4.55
N GLN A 3 -8.67 19.96 -3.57
CA GLN A 3 -8.10 20.30 -2.28
C GLN A 3 -7.62 18.99 -1.64
N VAL A 4 -6.32 18.75 -1.66
CA VAL A 4 -5.72 17.63 -0.91
C VAL A 4 -5.90 17.99 0.57
N ILE A 5 -6.91 17.41 1.20
CA ILE A 5 -7.06 17.47 2.65
C ILE A 5 -5.84 16.71 3.20
N TRP A 6 -4.95 17.44 3.83
CA TRP A 6 -3.76 16.91 4.48
C TRP A 6 -4.19 16.08 5.70
N MET A 7 -4.51 14.81 5.46
CA MET A 7 -4.68 13.86 6.55
C MET A 7 -3.28 13.50 7.04
N SER A 8 -2.98 13.87 8.26
CA SER A 8 -1.63 13.70 8.85
C SER A 8 -1.40 12.30 9.42
N GLY A 9 -2.47 11.52 9.61
CA GLY A 9 -2.37 10.19 10.19
C GLY A 9 -3.67 9.40 10.19
N PHE A 10 -3.62 8.20 10.76
CA PHE A 10 -4.77 7.29 10.85
C PHE A 10 -5.93 7.85 11.69
N LYS A 11 -5.63 8.71 12.68
CA LYS A 11 -6.61 9.38 13.52
C LYS A 11 -7.58 10.29 12.75
N ASP A 12 -7.18 10.74 11.57
CA ASP A 12 -8.00 11.60 10.71
C ASP A 12 -8.93 10.80 9.79
N VAL A 13 -8.77 9.47 9.74
CA VAL A 13 -9.56 8.60 8.87
C VAL A 13 -10.91 8.29 9.49
N VAL A 14 -11.97 8.56 8.75
CA VAL A 14 -13.33 8.18 9.13
C VAL A 14 -13.58 6.73 8.72
N GLY A 15 -14.00 5.89 9.66
CA GLY A 15 -14.26 4.47 9.40
C GLY A 15 -13.01 3.58 9.46
N HIS A 16 -13.15 2.35 9.01
CA HIS A 16 -12.08 1.35 8.91
C HIS A 16 -11.29 1.07 10.21
N LYS A 17 -11.89 1.29 11.37
CA LYS A 17 -11.22 1.19 12.69
C LYS A 17 -10.46 -0.12 12.89
N ASN A 18 -11.04 -1.25 12.48
CA ASN A 18 -10.40 -2.57 12.65
C ASN A 18 -9.16 -2.72 11.76
N ILE A 19 -9.20 -2.19 10.54
CA ILE A 19 -8.06 -2.22 9.61
C ILE A 19 -6.96 -1.30 10.13
N ILE A 20 -7.31 -0.11 10.56
CA ILE A 20 -6.36 0.86 11.14
C ILE A 20 -5.68 0.25 12.37
N LYS A 21 -6.46 -0.34 13.29
CA LYS A 21 -5.90 -1.00 14.47
C LYS A 21 -4.98 -2.17 14.11
N TYR A 22 -5.34 -2.96 13.10
CA TYR A 22 -4.47 -4.03 12.60
C TYR A 22 -3.14 -3.45 12.09
N ILE A 23 -3.19 -2.40 11.27
CA ILE A 23 -1.99 -1.74 10.72
C ILE A 23 -1.13 -1.19 11.86
N GLN A 24 -1.73 -0.47 12.80
CA GLN A 24 -1.03 0.09 13.96
C GLN A 24 -0.34 -0.99 14.78
N ASN A 25 -1.02 -2.10 15.06
CA ASN A 25 -0.43 -3.22 15.78
C ASN A 25 0.75 -3.85 15.02
N ALA A 26 0.62 -4.03 13.70
CA ALA A 26 1.70 -4.57 12.88
C ALA A 26 2.92 -3.65 12.87
N VAL A 27 2.71 -2.35 12.80
CA VAL A 27 3.78 -1.33 12.79
C VAL A 27 4.47 -1.25 14.16
N THR A 28 3.72 -1.22 15.25
CA THR A 28 4.27 -1.11 16.62
C THR A 28 4.98 -2.37 17.07
N ALA A 29 4.49 -3.54 16.66
CA ALA A 29 5.10 -4.84 16.96
C ALA A 29 6.26 -5.22 16.03
N ASP A 30 6.58 -4.38 15.05
CA ASP A 30 7.55 -4.68 13.97
C ASP A 30 7.25 -6.02 13.25
N ALA A 31 5.95 -6.29 13.07
CA ALA A 31 5.42 -7.52 12.49
C ALA A 31 4.70 -7.23 11.15
N VAL A 32 5.36 -6.46 10.29
CA VAL A 32 4.84 -6.06 8.98
C VAL A 32 5.01 -7.18 7.98
N SER A 33 3.94 -7.54 7.28
CA SER A 33 3.97 -8.53 6.20
C SER A 33 4.56 -7.96 4.92
N HIS A 34 5.07 -8.82 4.05
CA HIS A 34 5.66 -8.40 2.78
C HIS A 34 4.65 -8.04 1.70
N ALA A 35 3.40 -8.49 1.81
CA ALA A 35 2.38 -8.23 0.81
C ALA A 35 0.99 -8.08 1.42
N TYR A 36 0.27 -7.07 0.94
CA TYR A 36 -1.09 -6.71 1.35
C TYR A 36 -1.98 -6.54 0.13
N ILE A 37 -3.24 -6.95 0.25
CA ILE A 37 -4.29 -6.62 -0.71
C ILE A 37 -5.31 -5.74 0.01
N LEU A 38 -5.48 -4.51 -0.47
CA LEU A 38 -6.54 -3.60 -0.06
C LEU A 38 -7.68 -3.72 -1.07
N ASN A 39 -8.72 -4.45 -0.68
CA ASN A 39 -9.88 -4.73 -1.53
C ASN A 39 -11.09 -3.90 -1.10
N GLY A 40 -11.68 -3.18 -2.03
CA GLY A 40 -12.88 -2.37 -1.77
C GLY A 40 -13.30 -1.59 -3.00
N GLU A 41 -14.54 -1.16 -3.02
CA GLU A 41 -15.12 -0.37 -4.10
C GLU A 41 -14.36 0.94 -4.35
N ARG A 42 -14.62 1.55 -5.49
CA ARG A 42 -14.10 2.89 -5.80
C ARG A 42 -14.57 3.89 -4.73
N GLY A 43 -13.66 4.70 -4.24
CA GLY A 43 -13.96 5.66 -3.16
C GLY A 43 -13.97 5.09 -1.74
N SER A 44 -13.68 3.80 -1.54
CA SER A 44 -13.61 3.18 -0.20
C SER A 44 -12.42 3.62 0.66
N GLY A 45 -11.50 4.43 0.12
CA GLY A 45 -10.32 4.92 0.86
C GLY A 45 -9.05 4.08 0.71
N LYS A 46 -9.01 3.12 -0.23
CA LYS A 46 -7.83 2.27 -0.46
C LYS A 46 -6.53 3.05 -0.61
N LYS A 47 -6.52 4.04 -1.51
CA LYS A 47 -5.33 4.87 -1.78
C LYS A 47 -4.90 5.66 -0.55
N LEU A 48 -5.87 6.21 0.19
CA LEU A 48 -5.61 6.94 1.42
C LEU A 48 -4.95 6.03 2.46
N LEU A 49 -5.56 4.88 2.76
CA LEU A 49 -5.01 3.94 3.73
C LEU A 49 -3.63 3.39 3.33
N ALA A 50 -3.43 3.07 2.07
CA ALA A 50 -2.12 2.63 1.57
C ALA A 50 -1.06 3.72 1.75
N ASN A 51 -1.37 4.98 1.44
CA ASN A 51 -0.45 6.10 1.63
C ASN A 51 -0.15 6.36 3.11
N LEU A 52 -1.15 6.33 3.98
CA LEU A 52 -0.95 6.50 5.42
C LEU A 52 -0.15 5.35 6.02
N PHE A 53 -0.39 4.13 5.58
CA PHE A 53 0.38 2.98 6.00
C PHE A 53 1.84 3.10 5.55
N ALA A 54 2.08 3.44 4.29
CA ALA A 54 3.43 3.68 3.77
C ALA A 54 4.12 4.82 4.53
N MET A 55 3.43 5.92 4.80
CA MET A 55 3.96 7.04 5.57
C MET A 55 4.32 6.63 7.01
N SER A 56 3.47 5.85 7.66
CA SER A 56 3.74 5.31 9.00
C SER A 56 4.98 4.42 9.01
N LEU A 57 5.12 3.52 8.03
CA LEU A 57 6.29 2.63 7.90
C LEU A 57 7.60 3.39 7.73
N GLN A 58 7.58 4.49 6.98
CA GLN A 58 8.76 5.30 6.67
C GLN A 58 9.00 6.44 7.67
N CYS A 59 8.10 6.65 8.63
CA CYS A 59 8.23 7.72 9.61
C CYS A 59 9.42 7.48 10.55
N GLU A 60 10.23 8.53 10.73
CA GLU A 60 11.39 8.51 11.63
C GLU A 60 11.00 8.61 13.11
N ASN A 61 9.82 9.18 13.41
CA ASN A 61 9.34 9.48 14.77
C ASN A 61 7.86 9.17 14.90
N ARG A 62 7.47 7.89 14.81
CA ARG A 62 6.10 7.44 15.04
C ARG A 62 5.69 7.70 16.48
N ASP A 63 4.39 7.92 16.70
CA ASP A 63 3.83 7.95 18.04
C ASP A 63 3.67 6.52 18.63
N GLU A 64 3.18 6.43 19.85
CA GLU A 64 3.00 5.16 20.57
C GLU A 64 1.99 4.23 19.89
N ASP A 65 1.04 4.80 19.17
CA ASP A 65 0.02 4.06 18.40
C ASP A 65 0.54 3.64 17.00
N GLY A 66 1.78 3.99 16.65
CA GLY A 66 2.36 3.67 15.35
C GLY A 66 1.95 4.62 14.24
N ASP A 67 1.32 5.74 14.56
CA ASP A 67 0.92 6.74 13.57
C ASP A 67 2.12 7.61 13.14
N ALA A 68 2.09 8.10 11.91
CA ALA A 68 3.12 8.97 11.38
C ALA A 68 3.11 10.34 12.08
N CYS A 69 4.29 10.88 12.36
CA CYS A 69 4.39 12.19 13.02
C CYS A 69 3.97 13.38 12.14
N GLY A 70 3.92 13.21 10.82
CA GLY A 70 3.58 14.25 9.85
C GLY A 70 4.63 15.36 9.68
N LYS A 71 5.71 15.36 10.48
CA LYS A 71 6.68 16.48 10.58
C LYS A 71 8.09 16.14 10.13
N CYS A 72 8.52 14.89 10.26
CA CYS A 72 9.87 14.47 9.87
C CYS A 72 10.08 14.60 8.35
N ARG A 73 11.32 14.48 7.92
CA ARG A 73 11.69 14.59 6.50
C ARG A 73 10.92 13.57 5.65
N SER A 74 10.89 12.32 6.09
CA SER A 74 10.21 11.24 5.37
C SER A 74 8.71 11.49 5.25
N CYS A 75 8.02 11.93 6.32
CA CYS A 75 6.60 12.27 6.26
C CYS A 75 6.31 13.41 5.29
N ARG A 76 7.13 14.46 5.28
CA ARG A 76 6.98 15.58 4.33
C ARG A 76 7.19 15.15 2.88
N GLN A 77 8.17 14.29 2.63
CA GLN A 77 8.40 13.72 1.30
C GLN A 77 7.25 12.80 0.88
N ALA A 78 6.75 11.96 1.79
CA ALA A 78 5.61 11.08 1.51
C ALA A 78 4.34 11.87 1.18
N ALA A 79 4.07 12.92 1.95
CA ALA A 79 2.95 13.82 1.70
C ALA A 79 3.07 14.55 0.35
N GLY A 80 4.28 14.93 -0.05
CA GLY A 80 4.57 15.54 -1.35
C GLY A 80 4.65 14.57 -2.52
N GLY A 81 4.54 13.24 -2.26
CA GLY A 81 4.61 12.21 -3.30
C GLY A 81 6.02 11.92 -3.83
N ASN A 82 7.06 12.39 -3.15
CA ASN A 82 8.47 12.29 -3.58
C ASN A 82 9.38 11.58 -2.56
N GLN A 83 8.82 10.78 -1.68
CA GLN A 83 9.61 9.90 -0.81
C GLN A 83 10.21 8.76 -1.66
N PRO A 84 11.54 8.62 -1.75
CA PRO A 84 12.19 7.75 -2.73
C PRO A 84 11.93 6.26 -2.53
N ASP A 85 11.64 5.85 -1.29
CA ASP A 85 11.40 4.45 -0.93
C ASP A 85 9.89 4.09 -0.88
N ILE A 86 9.03 4.99 -1.38
CA ILE A 86 7.61 4.72 -1.66
C ILE A 86 7.40 4.83 -3.17
N ILE A 87 7.28 3.68 -3.84
CA ILE A 87 7.24 3.58 -5.29
C ILE A 87 5.81 3.26 -5.71
N ARG A 88 5.22 4.14 -6.50
CA ARG A 88 3.91 3.94 -7.11
C ARG A 88 4.10 3.44 -8.52
N ILE A 89 3.55 2.26 -8.81
CA ILE A 89 3.71 1.64 -10.11
C ILE A 89 2.88 2.40 -11.15
N MET A 90 3.56 2.83 -12.20
CA MET A 90 2.96 3.46 -13.36
C MET A 90 2.80 2.42 -14.47
N HIS A 91 1.80 2.58 -15.32
CA HIS A 91 1.60 1.71 -16.48
C HIS A 91 1.49 2.54 -17.77
N GLU A 92 2.06 2.03 -18.83
CA GLU A 92 2.09 2.71 -20.14
C GLU A 92 0.71 2.67 -20.81
N LYS A 93 0.03 1.54 -20.69
CA LYS A 93 -1.29 1.33 -21.30
C LYS A 93 -2.41 1.76 -20.34
N PRO A 94 -3.44 2.49 -20.80
CA PRO A 94 -4.43 3.09 -19.91
C PRO A 94 -5.26 2.07 -19.10
N ASN A 95 -5.41 0.84 -19.60
CA ASN A 95 -6.28 -0.18 -18.98
C ASN A 95 -5.57 -1.50 -18.68
N THR A 96 -4.26 -1.52 -18.67
CA THR A 96 -3.49 -2.75 -18.45
C THR A 96 -2.17 -2.45 -17.79
N ILE A 97 -1.89 -3.18 -16.71
CA ILE A 97 -0.56 -3.26 -16.12
C ILE A 97 0.11 -4.49 -16.73
N GLY A 98 1.09 -4.25 -17.58
CA GLY A 98 1.78 -5.32 -18.31
C GLY A 98 2.92 -5.94 -17.52
N VAL A 99 3.42 -7.06 -18.02
CA VAL A 99 4.58 -7.74 -17.42
C VAL A 99 5.83 -6.86 -17.39
N GLY A 100 6.02 -6.00 -18.40
CA GLY A 100 7.13 -5.03 -18.45
C GLY A 100 7.08 -4.02 -17.34
N ASP A 101 5.88 -3.50 -17.02
CA ASP A 101 5.68 -2.54 -15.91
C ASP A 101 6.13 -3.17 -14.57
N ILE A 102 5.75 -4.42 -14.32
CA ILE A 102 6.11 -5.14 -13.09
C ILE A 102 7.59 -5.51 -13.06
N ARG A 103 8.14 -6.03 -14.14
CA ARG A 103 9.55 -6.40 -14.18
C ARG A 103 10.47 -5.22 -13.91
N THR A 104 10.26 -4.11 -14.59
CA THR A 104 11.12 -2.94 -14.49
C THR A 104 10.95 -2.22 -13.16
N GLN A 105 9.70 -1.98 -12.74
CA GLN A 105 9.43 -1.12 -11.60
C GLN A 105 9.39 -1.87 -10.26
N VAL A 106 9.22 -3.19 -10.26
CA VAL A 106 9.20 -4.01 -9.04
C VAL A 106 10.38 -4.99 -9.03
N ASN A 107 10.40 -5.96 -9.92
CA ASN A 107 11.35 -7.07 -9.84
C ASN A 107 12.83 -6.63 -9.91
N ASP A 108 13.14 -5.72 -10.81
CA ASP A 108 14.52 -5.21 -10.96
C ASP A 108 14.86 -4.21 -9.86
N ASP A 109 13.93 -3.31 -9.55
CA ASP A 109 14.13 -2.26 -8.57
C ASP A 109 14.23 -2.77 -7.12
N ILE A 110 13.51 -3.84 -6.78
CA ILE A 110 13.44 -4.38 -5.42
C ILE A 110 14.78 -4.95 -4.92
N MET A 111 15.66 -5.30 -5.84
CA MET A 111 17.02 -5.78 -5.51
C MET A 111 17.91 -4.66 -4.99
N ILE A 112 17.55 -3.42 -5.23
CA ILE A 112 18.23 -2.23 -4.71
C ILE A 112 17.65 -1.92 -3.33
N ARG A 113 18.53 -1.83 -2.32
CA ARG A 113 18.13 -1.52 -0.93
C ARG A 113 17.42 -0.15 -0.85
N PRO A 114 16.59 0.08 0.18
CA PRO A 114 16.01 1.39 0.45
C PRO A 114 17.08 2.49 0.50
N TYR A 115 16.74 3.64 -0.04
CA TYR A 115 17.67 4.78 -0.10
C TYR A 115 17.81 5.49 1.26
N SER A 116 16.71 5.71 1.94
CA SER A 116 16.67 6.54 3.15
C SER A 116 15.83 5.98 4.30
N SER A 117 15.18 4.86 4.11
CA SER A 117 14.21 4.31 5.06
C SER A 117 14.46 2.83 5.35
N LYS A 118 13.78 2.30 6.37
CA LYS A 118 13.85 0.86 6.72
C LYS A 118 13.21 -0.03 5.67
N TYR A 119 12.10 0.44 5.09
CA TYR A 119 11.31 -0.31 4.12
C TYR A 119 11.38 0.29 2.72
N LYS A 120 11.19 -0.56 1.72
CA LYS A 120 10.96 -0.19 0.34
C LYS A 120 9.56 -0.65 -0.04
N ILE A 121 8.68 0.31 -0.32
CA ILE A 121 7.24 0.08 -0.42
C ILE A 121 6.80 0.29 -1.86
N TYR A 122 6.09 -0.70 -2.41
CA TYR A 122 5.51 -0.66 -3.74
C TYR A 122 4.00 -0.61 -3.64
N ILE A 123 3.39 0.40 -4.23
CA ILE A 123 1.94 0.56 -4.27
C ILE A 123 1.49 0.35 -5.73
N ILE A 124 0.74 -0.71 -5.97
CA ILE A 124 0.15 -1.04 -7.25
C ILE A 124 -1.33 -0.68 -7.17
N ALA A 125 -1.68 0.52 -7.62
CA ALA A 125 -3.07 0.93 -7.76
C ALA A 125 -3.69 0.18 -8.93
N ASP A 126 -5.00 -0.07 -8.84
CA ASP A 126 -5.76 -0.77 -9.88
C ASP A 126 -5.13 -2.15 -10.25
N ALA A 127 -4.76 -2.92 -9.22
CA ALA A 127 -4.08 -4.20 -9.37
C ALA A 127 -4.90 -5.25 -10.15
N ASP A 128 -6.22 -5.09 -10.23
CA ASP A 128 -7.12 -5.85 -11.10
C ASP A 128 -6.85 -5.64 -12.60
N MET A 129 -6.10 -4.61 -12.97
CA MET A 129 -5.66 -4.37 -14.35
C MET A 129 -4.38 -5.15 -14.74
N MET A 130 -3.73 -5.85 -13.80
CA MET A 130 -2.56 -6.65 -14.13
C MET A 130 -2.92 -7.82 -15.05
N SER A 131 -2.14 -7.98 -16.14
CA SER A 131 -2.21 -9.18 -16.96
C SER A 131 -1.80 -10.42 -16.15
N VAL A 132 -2.16 -11.61 -16.62
CA VAL A 132 -1.74 -12.87 -15.96
C VAL A 132 -0.22 -12.98 -15.90
N GLU A 133 0.47 -12.57 -16.94
CA GLU A 133 1.93 -12.55 -17.01
C GLU A 133 2.54 -11.57 -16.00
N ALA A 134 1.93 -10.40 -15.83
CA ALA A 134 2.33 -9.42 -14.82
C ALA A 134 2.16 -9.99 -13.41
N GLN A 135 1.03 -10.64 -13.14
CA GLN A 135 0.77 -11.29 -11.85
C GLN A 135 1.77 -12.42 -11.56
N ASN A 136 2.09 -13.25 -12.56
CA ASN A 136 3.09 -14.31 -12.40
C ASN A 136 4.50 -13.74 -12.17
N ALA A 137 4.85 -12.63 -12.81
CA ALA A 137 6.11 -11.94 -12.55
C ALA A 137 6.18 -11.40 -11.12
N LEU A 138 5.10 -10.80 -10.63
CA LEU A 138 5.00 -10.29 -9.27
C LEU A 138 5.05 -11.41 -8.23
N LEU A 139 4.44 -12.56 -8.52
CA LEU A 139 4.38 -13.71 -7.62
C LEU A 139 5.77 -14.17 -7.20
N LYS A 140 6.75 -14.18 -8.10
CA LYS A 140 8.14 -14.54 -7.78
C LYS A 140 8.72 -13.67 -6.67
N THR A 141 8.44 -12.38 -6.72
CA THR A 141 8.90 -11.44 -5.69
C THR A 141 8.13 -11.63 -4.38
N ILE A 142 6.83 -11.91 -4.43
CA ILE A 142 6.01 -12.15 -3.23
C ILE A 142 6.42 -13.45 -2.51
N GLU A 143 6.88 -14.45 -3.25
CA GLU A 143 7.33 -15.73 -2.69
C GLU A 143 8.66 -15.61 -1.94
N GLU A 144 9.59 -14.85 -2.47
CA GLU A 144 10.93 -14.66 -1.92
C GLU A 144 11.28 -13.16 -1.83
N PRO A 145 10.55 -12.39 -0.99
CA PRO A 145 10.78 -10.96 -0.89
C PRO A 145 12.04 -10.67 -0.07
N PRO A 146 12.81 -9.62 -0.42
CA PRO A 146 13.79 -9.08 0.50
C PRO A 146 13.13 -8.64 1.83
N GLU A 147 13.85 -8.72 2.93
CA GLU A 147 13.32 -8.40 4.27
C GLU A 147 12.76 -6.96 4.41
N TYR A 148 13.26 -6.03 3.61
CA TYR A 148 12.83 -4.63 3.59
C TYR A 148 11.62 -4.36 2.68
N ALA A 149 11.15 -5.32 1.90
CA ALA A 149 10.14 -5.09 0.88
C ALA A 149 8.72 -5.20 1.43
N VAL A 150 7.88 -4.25 1.05
CA VAL A 150 6.43 -4.27 1.31
C VAL A 150 5.69 -3.94 0.02
N ILE A 151 4.77 -4.82 -0.40
CA ILE A 151 3.98 -4.67 -1.61
C ILE A 151 2.51 -4.49 -1.23
N MET A 152 1.88 -3.45 -1.73
CA MET A 152 0.47 -3.14 -1.50
C MET A 152 -0.30 -3.18 -2.82
N LEU A 153 -1.23 -4.11 -2.95
CA LEU A 153 -2.11 -4.26 -4.10
C LEU A 153 -3.46 -3.63 -3.78
N LEU A 154 -3.86 -2.61 -4.55
CA LEU A 154 -5.16 -1.96 -4.39
C LEU A 154 -6.08 -2.43 -5.50
N THR A 155 -7.21 -3.03 -5.15
CA THR A 155 -8.15 -3.59 -6.13
C THR A 155 -9.62 -3.34 -5.74
N GLU A 156 -10.49 -3.26 -6.72
CA GLU A 156 -11.93 -3.25 -6.50
C GLU A 156 -12.50 -4.67 -6.37
N ASN A 157 -11.83 -5.65 -6.97
CA ASN A 157 -12.21 -7.05 -6.90
C ASN A 157 -10.98 -7.97 -6.78
N ALA A 158 -10.72 -8.45 -5.58
CA ALA A 158 -9.60 -9.35 -5.31
C ALA A 158 -9.70 -10.70 -6.04
N GLU A 159 -10.89 -11.12 -6.45
CA GLU A 159 -11.09 -12.38 -7.19
C GLU A 159 -10.45 -12.36 -8.59
N THR A 160 -10.13 -11.17 -9.12
CA THR A 160 -9.38 -11.03 -10.39
C THR A 160 -7.89 -11.35 -10.24
N LEU A 161 -7.38 -11.36 -9.01
CA LEU A 161 -6.01 -11.75 -8.73
C LEU A 161 -5.88 -13.27 -8.65
N LEU A 162 -4.73 -13.80 -9.07
CA LEU A 162 -4.44 -15.22 -9.00
C LEU A 162 -4.59 -15.75 -7.55
N PRO A 163 -5.16 -16.94 -7.35
CA PRO A 163 -5.27 -17.56 -6.03
C PRO A 163 -3.91 -17.68 -5.32
N THR A 164 -2.84 -17.92 -6.08
CA THR A 164 -1.46 -18.01 -5.59
C THR A 164 -0.96 -16.68 -5.00
N ILE A 165 -1.36 -15.54 -5.56
CA ILE A 165 -1.09 -14.21 -4.99
C ILE A 165 -1.92 -14.00 -3.73
N ARG A 166 -3.23 -14.24 -3.82
CA ARG A 166 -4.16 -14.03 -2.69
C ARG A 166 -3.77 -14.83 -1.45
N SER A 167 -3.29 -16.06 -1.63
CA SER A 167 -2.88 -16.93 -0.52
C SER A 167 -1.62 -16.45 0.22
N ARG A 168 -0.83 -15.57 -0.40
CA ARG A 168 0.43 -15.04 0.15
C ARG A 168 0.33 -13.60 0.66
N CYS A 169 -0.82 -12.99 0.49
CA CYS A 169 -1.07 -11.60 0.90
C CYS A 169 -2.00 -11.53 2.10
N VAL A 170 -1.80 -10.54 2.94
CA VAL A 170 -2.79 -10.16 3.96
C VAL A 170 -3.92 -9.39 3.29
N MET A 171 -5.14 -9.90 3.43
CA MET A 171 -6.34 -9.31 2.84
C MET A 171 -6.96 -8.28 3.79
N MET A 172 -7.09 -7.04 3.33
CA MET A 172 -7.82 -5.98 4.00
C MET A 172 -9.05 -5.61 3.19
N LYS A 173 -10.24 -5.91 3.72
CA LYS A 173 -11.52 -5.61 3.07
C LYS A 173 -12.05 -4.26 3.55
N LEU A 174 -12.05 -3.27 2.66
CA LEU A 174 -12.59 -1.95 2.91
C LEU A 174 -14.06 -1.90 2.51
N ARG A 175 -14.90 -1.32 3.38
CA ARG A 175 -16.32 -1.05 3.09
C ARG A 175 -16.49 0.42 2.73
N ASN A 176 -17.52 0.72 1.95
CA ASN A 176 -17.85 2.11 1.65
C ASN A 176 -18.23 2.86 2.93
N ILE A 177 -17.74 4.07 3.12
CA ILE A 177 -17.97 4.87 4.32
C ILE A 177 -19.47 5.16 4.53
N LYS A 178 -20.23 5.32 3.43
CA LYS A 178 -21.69 5.49 3.49
C LYS A 178 -22.41 4.33 4.18
N ASP A 179 -21.95 3.10 3.98
CA ASP A 179 -22.53 1.90 4.59
C ASP A 179 -22.19 1.77 6.08
N GLN A 180 -21.13 2.43 6.53
CA GLN A 180 -20.71 2.42 7.93
C GLN A 180 -21.47 3.45 8.78
N LEU A 181 -21.96 4.53 8.17
CA LEU A 181 -22.74 5.57 8.84
C LEU A 181 -24.22 5.20 9.00
N VAL A 182 -24.73 4.29 8.19
CA VAL A 182 -26.15 3.84 8.21
C VAL A 182 -26.42 2.79 9.31
N LYS A 183 -25.40 2.23 9.95
CA LYS A 183 -25.51 1.21 11.01
C LYS A 183 -25.35 1.77 12.44
N LYS A 184 -25.74 3.02 12.63
CA LYS A 184 -25.91 3.60 13.98
C LYS A 184 -27.36 3.77 14.32
#